data_6ac2e498147e91ff02b0de448679d5f0
#
_entry.id   6ac2e498147e91ff02b0de448679d5f0
#
_cell.length_a   1.000
_cell.length_b   1.000
_cell.length_c   1.000
_cell.angle_alpha   90.00
_cell.angle_beta   90.00
_cell.angle_gamma   90.00
#
_symmetry.space_group_name_H-M   'P 1'
#
loop_
_entity.id
_entity.type
_entity.pdbx_description
1 polymer ?
#
loop_
_entity_poly.entity_id
_entity_poly.type
_entity_poly.pdbx_seq_one_letter_code
_entity_poly.pdbx_strand_id
1 'polypeptide(L)'
;MKMKKIIATVASMAMIASLAACGNSNTTTSDNNNAAQTGSTAQAGNAAQESTADNSQETGAGETTDMTIILRGGSYADVIKAALPDFEESHNCKIEVLEMSFDDLHTGIALDAVNTTGTYDLCMVDGSWMAEFTENNVLANLSEMGYSFDDDIIPNTTKICMVGDDIYLAPYFGNVTVMLYNKANVEAAGYKPEDITTLEDMLNVAKASKEAGINGFAYRGDTGDNIVSDFLPILLANGGWVVDENNKPTVNTPEFTQAMNYYLELIGTGAAMSKDDVTASVDNGSATLAIGWPGWYVPTADSAANYMVSPSTAKDGAEAYNTSEYGTWTIGIPANSPHPDLALELLKYIMDPEVQLA
;
A
#
# COMPACT_ATOMS: atom_id res chain seq x y z
N MET A 1 -39.17 22.26 -37.09
CA MET A 1 -39.70 20.90 -37.35
C MET A 1 -39.44 20.02 -36.12
N LYS A 2 -40.43 19.32 -35.64
CA LYS A 2 -40.68 18.86 -34.27
C LYS A 2 -39.61 17.86 -33.71
N MET A 3 -39.12 18.18 -32.51
CA MET A 3 -38.43 17.27 -31.59
C MET A 3 -39.39 16.14 -31.13
N LYS A 4 -38.94 14.89 -31.18
CA LYS A 4 -39.59 13.78 -30.48
C LYS A 4 -38.75 13.39 -29.27
N LYS A 5 -39.33 13.60 -28.08
CA LYS A 5 -38.83 13.06 -26.82
C LYS A 5 -39.13 11.56 -26.77
N ILE A 6 -38.13 10.74 -26.43
CA ILE A 6 -38.34 9.36 -26.06
C ILE A 6 -38.03 9.25 -24.57
N ILE A 7 -39.06 8.90 -23.81
CA ILE A 7 -38.99 8.58 -22.37
C ILE A 7 -38.76 7.08 -22.30
N ALA A 8 -37.67 6.68 -21.68
CA ALA A 8 -37.41 5.28 -21.31
C ALA A 8 -37.70 5.08 -19.82
N THR A 9 -38.73 4.31 -19.55
CA THR A 9 -39.16 3.89 -18.22
C THR A 9 -38.30 2.70 -17.76
N VAL A 10 -37.64 2.87 -16.62
CA VAL A 10 -36.90 1.78 -15.95
C VAL A 10 -37.86 1.09 -14.98
N ALA A 11 -38.16 -0.18 -15.22
CA ALA A 11 -38.90 -1.04 -14.33
C ALA A 11 -37.95 -1.76 -13.37
N SER A 12 -38.10 -1.50 -12.08
CA SER A 12 -37.46 -2.20 -10.99
C SER A 12 -38.14 -3.55 -10.78
N MET A 13 -37.40 -4.66 -10.85
CA MET A 13 -37.84 -5.96 -10.34
C MET A 13 -36.99 -6.37 -9.14
N ALA A 14 -37.62 -6.34 -7.98
CA ALA A 14 -37.16 -7.00 -6.78
C ALA A 14 -37.43 -8.50 -6.88
N MET A 15 -36.43 -9.35 -6.64
CA MET A 15 -36.63 -10.78 -6.39
C MET A 15 -36.17 -11.14 -4.99
N ILE A 16 -37.18 -11.46 -4.18
CA ILE A 16 -37.06 -12.17 -2.92
C ILE A 16 -37.30 -13.67 -3.23
N ALA A 17 -36.40 -14.53 -2.81
CA ALA A 17 -36.64 -15.98 -2.65
C ALA A 17 -35.64 -16.49 -1.64
N SER A 18 -35.99 -16.70 -0.43
CA SER A 18 -36.68 -17.82 0.29
C SER A 18 -35.82 -19.07 0.41
N LEU A 19 -35.44 -19.31 1.68
CA LEU A 19 -34.87 -20.54 2.26
C LEU A 19 -35.84 -21.72 2.20
N ALA A 20 -35.29 -22.94 1.98
CA ALA A 20 -35.71 -24.22 2.57
C ALA A 20 -34.62 -25.23 2.21
N ALA A 21 -33.89 -25.87 3.08
CA ALA A 21 -34.15 -26.82 4.16
C ALA A 21 -34.13 -28.28 3.70
N CYS A 22 -33.44 -29.13 4.48
CA CYS A 22 -33.45 -30.60 4.57
C CYS A 22 -32.52 -31.35 3.57
N GLY A 23 -31.77 -32.36 3.97
CA GLY A 23 -31.60 -33.08 5.21
C GLY A 23 -30.71 -34.30 5.01
N ASN A 24 -30.13 -34.76 6.06
CA ASN A 24 -29.97 -36.16 6.50
C ASN A 24 -29.08 -37.09 5.62
N SER A 25 -28.21 -37.89 6.12
CA SER A 25 -28.16 -38.75 7.29
C SER A 25 -26.80 -39.50 7.42
N ASN A 26 -26.48 -39.78 8.68
CA ASN A 26 -26.02 -41.07 9.26
C ASN A 26 -24.54 -41.46 9.06
N THR A 27 -23.88 -41.98 9.99
CA THR A 27 -23.92 -42.70 11.28
C THR A 27 -22.45 -42.99 11.62
N THR A 28 -21.91 -43.11 12.77
CA THR A 28 -22.15 -43.97 13.93
C THR A 28 -21.13 -43.69 15.06
N THR A 29 -21.60 -43.61 16.28
CA THR A 29 -21.19 -44.24 17.53
C THR A 29 -19.70 -44.13 18.00
N SER A 30 -19.36 -43.82 19.24
CA SER A 30 -19.80 -44.35 20.56
C SER A 30 -19.34 -43.51 21.72
N ASP A 31 -20.22 -43.32 22.70
CA ASP A 31 -20.15 -43.50 24.14
C ASP A 31 -18.94 -42.99 24.93
N ASN A 32 -19.02 -42.30 26.08
CA ASN A 32 -19.86 -42.53 27.24
C ASN A 32 -19.68 -41.40 28.27
N ASN A 33 -20.80 -40.97 28.90
CA ASN A 33 -21.05 -40.65 30.28
C ASN A 33 -20.05 -39.81 31.11
N ASN A 34 -20.41 -38.82 31.92
CA ASN A 34 -21.50 -38.86 32.94
C ASN A 34 -21.71 -37.46 33.57
N ALA A 35 -22.93 -37.17 33.82
CA ALA A 35 -23.62 -36.27 34.72
C ALA A 35 -22.87 -35.68 35.96
N ALA A 36 -23.15 -34.45 36.37
CA ALA A 36 -24.26 -34.14 37.20
C ALA A 36 -24.34 -32.63 37.56
N GLN A 37 -25.55 -32.14 37.54
CA GLN A 37 -26.14 -30.95 38.12
C GLN A 37 -25.75 -30.66 39.58
N THR A 38 -25.67 -29.40 39.97
CA THR A 38 -26.61 -28.76 40.89
C THR A 38 -26.24 -27.29 41.06
N GLY A 39 -27.23 -26.47 41.00
CA GLY A 39 -27.40 -25.13 41.30
C GLY A 39 -27.55 -24.80 42.79
N SER A 40 -27.41 -23.56 43.15
CA SER A 40 -28.28 -22.83 44.06
C SER A 40 -27.87 -21.37 44.22
N THR A 41 -28.88 -20.58 44.31
CA THR A 41 -29.10 -19.16 44.52
C THR A 41 -28.67 -18.59 45.88
N ALA A 42 -28.47 -17.23 45.84
CA ALA A 42 -28.77 -16.20 46.87
C ALA A 42 -27.79 -16.06 48.04
N GLN A 43 -27.43 -14.91 48.58
CA GLN A 43 -28.13 -13.67 48.85
C GLN A 43 -27.17 -12.70 49.56
N ALA A 44 -27.47 -11.42 49.52
CA ALA A 44 -26.77 -10.28 50.04
C ALA A 44 -26.41 -10.31 51.53
N GLY A 45 -25.35 -9.58 51.87
CA GLY A 45 -25.01 -9.24 53.25
C GLY A 45 -24.03 -8.08 53.31
N ASN A 46 -24.57 -6.92 53.65
CA ASN A 46 -23.90 -5.66 53.88
C ASN A 46 -23.18 -5.68 55.23
N ALA A 47 -21.92 -5.26 55.29
CA ALA A 47 -21.34 -4.75 56.55
C ALA A 47 -20.16 -3.80 56.20
N ALA A 48 -20.38 -2.55 56.51
CA ALA A 48 -19.36 -1.53 56.55
C ALA A 48 -18.45 -1.74 57.78
N GLN A 49 -17.14 -1.56 57.56
CA GLN A 49 -16.20 -1.28 58.63
C GLN A 49 -15.11 -0.36 58.16
N GLU A 50 -15.12 0.87 58.70
CA GLU A 50 -14.03 1.84 58.63
C GLU A 50 -12.77 1.28 59.28
N SER A 51 -11.62 1.47 58.62
CA SER A 51 -10.32 1.59 59.30
C SER A 51 -9.34 2.44 58.50
N THR A 52 -9.08 3.57 59.08
CA THR A 52 -7.91 4.47 59.11
C THR A 52 -6.82 4.30 58.04
N ALA A 53 -6.55 5.43 57.44
CA ALA A 53 -5.47 5.76 56.51
C ALA A 53 -4.08 5.33 57.01
N ASP A 54 -3.38 4.62 56.18
CA ASP A 54 -1.93 4.63 56.15
C ASP A 54 -1.50 5.08 54.73
N ASN A 55 -0.86 6.26 54.69
CA ASN A 55 -0.45 6.93 53.50
C ASN A 55 0.95 6.45 53.12
N SER A 56 1.02 5.30 52.48
CA SER A 56 2.20 4.91 51.71
C SER A 56 1.87 5.12 50.25
N GLN A 57 2.50 6.16 49.65
CA GLN A 57 2.54 6.37 48.25
C GLN A 57 3.20 5.14 47.58
N GLU A 58 2.39 4.17 47.19
CA GLU A 58 2.74 3.31 46.09
C GLU A 58 2.68 4.19 44.81
N THR A 59 3.81 4.40 44.20
CA THR A 59 3.90 4.81 42.79
C THR A 59 3.27 3.68 42.01
N GLY A 60 1.97 3.79 41.77
CA GLY A 60 1.26 2.86 40.91
C GLY A 60 1.93 2.83 39.55
N ALA A 61 2.38 1.65 39.12
CA ALA A 61 2.63 1.41 37.71
C ALA A 61 1.35 1.78 36.96
N GLY A 62 1.39 2.79 36.10
CA GLY A 62 0.22 3.21 35.32
C GLY A 62 -0.29 2.03 34.51
N GLU A 63 -1.61 2.01 34.30
CA GLU A 63 -2.25 1.01 33.45
C GLU A 63 -1.58 1.02 32.07
N THR A 64 -1.20 -0.15 31.52
CA THR A 64 -0.58 -0.27 30.20
C THR A 64 -1.63 0.08 29.14
N THR A 65 -1.29 0.96 28.22
CA THR A 65 -2.18 1.34 27.11
C THR A 65 -2.04 0.34 25.96
N ASP A 66 -3.15 -0.26 25.57
CA ASP A 66 -3.19 -1.13 24.39
C ASP A 66 -3.50 -0.29 23.15
N MET A 67 -2.64 -0.39 22.11
CA MET A 67 -2.79 0.28 20.82
C MET A 67 -2.91 -0.75 19.71
N THR A 68 -3.57 -0.37 18.62
CA THR A 68 -3.64 -1.19 17.41
C THR A 68 -3.21 -0.36 16.21
N ILE A 69 -2.25 -0.85 15.43
CA ILE A 69 -1.82 -0.21 14.19
C ILE A 69 -2.06 -1.13 13.00
N ILE A 70 -2.44 -0.52 11.86
CA ILE A 70 -2.73 -1.26 10.63
C ILE A 70 -1.75 -0.85 9.53
N LEU A 71 -1.01 -1.83 9.02
CA LEU A 71 0.13 -1.61 8.12
C LEU A 71 0.03 -2.44 6.84
N ARG A 72 0.67 -1.96 5.79
CA ARG A 72 0.97 -2.77 4.60
C ARG A 72 1.95 -3.87 4.97
N GLY A 73 1.57 -5.12 4.76
CA GLY A 73 2.40 -6.28 5.10
C GLY A 73 3.70 -6.38 4.29
N GLY A 74 4.64 -7.15 4.81
CA GLY A 74 5.96 -7.38 4.25
C GLY A 74 7.00 -6.38 4.75
N SER A 75 8.04 -6.11 3.96
CA SER A 75 9.18 -5.28 4.37
C SER A 75 8.80 -3.91 4.95
N TYR A 76 7.67 -3.35 4.54
CA TYR A 76 7.16 -2.08 5.09
C TYR A 76 6.80 -2.18 6.59
N ALA A 77 6.08 -3.25 6.96
CA ALA A 77 5.71 -3.50 8.35
C ALA A 77 6.89 -4.03 9.16
N ASP A 78 7.78 -4.82 8.56
CA ASP A 78 8.89 -5.47 9.28
C ASP A 78 9.84 -4.45 9.92
N VAL A 79 10.13 -3.35 9.25
CA VAL A 79 10.97 -2.27 9.80
C VAL A 79 10.29 -1.59 10.99
N ILE A 80 9.01 -1.27 10.87
CA ILE A 80 8.26 -0.69 12.01
C ILE A 80 8.23 -1.67 13.19
N LYS A 81 7.85 -2.93 12.95
CA LYS A 81 7.79 -3.96 14.02
C LYS A 81 9.12 -4.12 14.75
N ALA A 82 10.24 -4.00 14.05
CA ALA A 82 11.56 -4.09 14.67
C ALA A 82 11.82 -2.94 15.67
N ALA A 83 11.25 -1.76 15.44
CA ALA A 83 11.42 -0.58 16.29
C ALA A 83 10.43 -0.51 17.47
N LEU A 84 9.27 -1.20 17.40
CA LEU A 84 8.22 -1.08 18.42
C LEU A 84 8.64 -1.44 19.86
N PRO A 85 9.48 -2.46 20.13
CA PRO A 85 9.79 -2.85 21.52
C PRO A 85 10.36 -1.71 22.38
N ASP A 86 11.21 -0.85 21.81
CA ASP A 86 11.81 0.27 22.54
C ASP A 86 10.75 1.37 22.83
N PHE A 87 9.83 1.58 21.90
CA PHE A 87 8.70 2.49 22.11
C PHE A 87 7.74 1.96 23.17
N GLU A 88 7.36 0.69 23.11
CA GLU A 88 6.47 0.04 24.09
C GLU A 88 7.02 0.14 25.51
N GLU A 89 8.33 -0.11 25.69
CA GLU A 89 8.99 -0.03 26.98
C GLU A 89 8.97 1.42 27.53
N SER A 90 9.32 2.40 26.65
CA SER A 90 9.45 3.80 27.07
C SER A 90 8.10 4.47 27.35
N HIS A 91 7.00 4.01 26.72
CA HIS A 91 5.67 4.63 26.83
C HIS A 91 4.66 3.79 27.62
N ASN A 92 5.10 2.66 28.20
CA ASN A 92 4.22 1.72 28.94
C ASN A 92 2.97 1.36 28.14
N CYS A 93 3.14 0.96 26.89
CA CYS A 93 2.07 0.55 26.00
C CYS A 93 2.33 -0.83 25.40
N LYS A 94 1.31 -1.40 24.76
CA LYS A 94 1.39 -2.59 23.92
C LYS A 94 0.80 -2.29 22.57
N ILE A 95 1.48 -2.71 21.50
CA ILE A 95 1.08 -2.39 20.13
C ILE A 95 0.80 -3.68 19.37
N GLU A 96 -0.49 -3.89 19.04
CA GLU A 96 -0.88 -4.92 18.10
C GLU A 96 -0.69 -4.41 16.66
N VAL A 97 0.00 -5.19 15.83
CA VAL A 97 0.25 -4.86 14.43
C VAL A 97 -0.61 -5.75 13.53
N LEU A 98 -1.51 -5.15 12.78
CA LEU A 98 -2.32 -5.82 11.77
C LEU A 98 -1.70 -5.60 10.39
N GLU A 99 -1.23 -6.66 9.77
CA GLU A 99 -0.67 -6.61 8.43
C GLU A 99 -1.72 -6.97 7.37
N MET A 100 -1.88 -6.10 6.39
CA MET A 100 -2.91 -6.23 5.36
C MET A 100 -2.33 -6.21 3.94
N SER A 101 -3.10 -6.74 2.99
CA SER A 101 -2.88 -6.51 1.56
C SER A 101 -3.17 -5.04 1.21
N PHE A 102 -2.89 -4.62 -0.03
CA PHE A 102 -3.18 -3.25 -0.48
C PHE A 102 -4.68 -2.91 -0.36
N ASP A 103 -5.53 -3.77 -0.92
CA ASP A 103 -6.98 -3.55 -0.96
C ASP A 103 -7.64 -3.71 0.41
N ASP A 104 -7.17 -4.67 1.21
CA ASP A 104 -7.71 -4.90 2.57
C ASP A 104 -7.33 -3.75 3.51
N LEU A 105 -6.14 -3.17 3.35
CA LEU A 105 -5.67 -2.03 4.14
C LEU A 105 -6.56 -0.80 3.89
N HIS A 106 -6.77 -0.44 2.63
CA HIS A 106 -7.66 0.66 2.25
C HIS A 106 -9.07 0.44 2.82
N THR A 107 -9.64 -0.74 2.56
CA THR A 107 -10.99 -1.10 2.99
C THR A 107 -11.10 -1.10 4.51
N GLY A 108 -10.11 -1.65 5.22
CA GLY A 108 -10.08 -1.71 6.68
C GLY A 108 -10.10 -0.33 7.31
N ILE A 109 -9.26 0.59 6.84
CA ILE A 109 -9.21 1.97 7.33
C ILE A 109 -10.52 2.71 7.04
N ALA A 110 -11.05 2.61 5.80
CA ALA A 110 -12.27 3.29 5.39
C ALA A 110 -13.50 2.79 6.16
N LEU A 111 -13.59 1.49 6.44
CA LEU A 111 -14.69 0.93 7.24
C LEU A 111 -14.60 1.27 8.73
N ASP A 112 -13.39 1.38 9.28
CA ASP A 112 -13.22 1.77 10.68
C ASP A 112 -13.57 3.24 10.91
N ALA A 113 -13.30 4.10 9.93
CA ALA A 113 -13.54 5.54 10.01
C ALA A 113 -15.02 5.93 10.21
N VAL A 114 -15.99 5.04 9.93
CA VAL A 114 -17.41 5.32 10.17
C VAL A 114 -17.82 5.17 11.63
N ASN A 115 -16.97 4.60 12.47
CA ASN A 115 -17.21 4.44 13.91
C ASN A 115 -16.90 5.75 14.64
N THR A 116 -17.62 6.02 15.73
CA THR A 116 -17.37 7.19 16.59
C THR A 116 -16.01 7.12 17.29
N THR A 117 -15.62 5.91 17.69
CA THR A 117 -14.28 5.59 18.19
C THR A 117 -13.78 4.45 17.33
N GLY A 118 -12.60 4.63 16.75
CA GLY A 118 -11.98 3.65 15.87
C GLY A 118 -11.33 2.50 16.63
N THR A 119 -10.83 1.56 15.85
CA THR A 119 -10.03 0.45 16.32
C THR A 119 -8.55 0.76 16.20
N TYR A 120 -8.17 1.58 15.22
CA TYR A 120 -6.77 1.81 14.88
C TYR A 120 -6.26 3.14 15.42
N ASP A 121 -5.07 3.10 15.97
CA ASP A 121 -4.36 4.29 16.46
C ASP A 121 -3.47 4.91 15.39
N LEU A 122 -2.87 4.08 14.55
CA LEU A 122 -2.01 4.53 13.46
C LEU A 122 -2.24 3.63 12.25
N CYS A 123 -2.22 4.23 11.08
CA CYS A 123 -2.41 3.52 9.81
C CYS A 123 -1.33 3.88 8.80
N MET A 124 -0.90 2.88 8.03
CA MET A 124 -0.11 3.11 6.83
C MET A 124 -1.05 3.42 5.66
N VAL A 125 -0.76 4.46 4.91
CA VAL A 125 -1.62 4.97 3.85
C VAL A 125 -0.81 5.08 2.56
N ASP A 126 -1.37 4.56 1.46
CA ASP A 126 -0.82 4.86 0.14
C ASP A 126 -1.12 6.31 -0.23
N GLY A 127 -0.15 7.02 -0.75
CA GLY A 127 -0.33 8.42 -1.09
C GLY A 127 -1.48 8.70 -2.06
N SER A 128 -1.86 7.73 -2.89
CA SER A 128 -2.98 7.84 -3.83
C SER A 128 -4.34 7.95 -3.14
N TRP A 129 -4.47 7.50 -1.88
CA TRP A 129 -5.73 7.55 -1.12
C TRP A 129 -5.94 8.88 -0.39
N MET A 130 -4.93 9.75 -0.38
CA MET A 130 -4.91 11.01 0.37
C MET A 130 -6.16 11.88 0.13
N ALA A 131 -6.54 12.11 -1.13
CA ALA A 131 -7.68 12.95 -1.46
C ALA A 131 -8.99 12.35 -0.92
N GLU A 132 -9.21 11.06 -1.12
CA GLU A 132 -10.39 10.35 -0.62
C GLU A 132 -10.47 10.41 0.91
N PHE A 133 -9.38 10.11 1.58
CA PHE A 133 -9.34 10.00 3.04
C PHE A 133 -9.50 11.36 3.73
N THR A 134 -8.97 12.43 3.14
CA THR A 134 -9.16 13.78 3.68
C THR A 134 -10.56 14.33 3.41
N GLU A 135 -11.11 14.13 2.22
CA GLU A 135 -12.49 14.54 1.89
C GLU A 135 -13.54 13.85 2.78
N ASN A 136 -13.27 12.61 3.19
CA ASN A 136 -14.15 11.83 4.06
C ASN A 136 -13.83 11.92 5.56
N ASN A 137 -12.89 12.78 5.96
CA ASN A 137 -12.44 12.95 7.34
C ASN A 137 -11.96 11.64 8.00
N VAL A 138 -11.28 10.80 7.23
CA VAL A 138 -10.70 9.54 7.72
C VAL A 138 -9.45 9.79 8.55
N LEU A 139 -8.67 10.82 8.20
CA LEU A 139 -7.39 11.16 8.81
C LEU A 139 -7.49 12.39 9.72
N ALA A 140 -6.77 12.37 10.82
CA ALA A 140 -6.57 13.55 11.66
C ALA A 140 -5.65 14.58 10.97
N ASN A 141 -5.89 15.86 11.20
CA ASN A 141 -4.99 16.92 10.79
C ASN A 141 -3.76 16.96 11.71
N LEU A 142 -2.63 16.46 11.22
CA LEU A 142 -1.39 16.38 12.00
C LEU A 142 -0.82 17.76 12.32
N SER A 143 -1.07 18.78 11.48
CA SER A 143 -0.66 20.17 11.80
C SER A 143 -1.38 20.70 13.03
N GLU A 144 -2.67 20.42 13.19
CA GLU A 144 -3.44 20.80 14.39
C GLU A 144 -2.95 20.04 15.63
N MET A 145 -2.41 18.83 15.46
CA MET A 145 -1.79 18.05 16.52
C MET A 145 -0.35 18.49 16.85
N GLY A 146 0.20 19.46 16.11
CA GLY A 146 1.55 20.00 16.32
C GLY A 146 2.67 19.18 15.66
N TYR A 147 2.35 18.43 14.61
CA TYR A 147 3.35 17.79 13.76
C TYR A 147 3.87 18.76 12.70
N SER A 148 5.14 18.65 12.37
CA SER A 148 5.80 19.32 11.24
C SER A 148 6.82 18.38 10.64
N PHE A 149 7.11 18.52 9.36
CA PHE A 149 8.18 17.77 8.72
C PHE A 149 9.55 18.20 9.22
N ASP A 150 10.45 17.25 9.35
CA ASP A 150 11.87 17.53 9.58
C ASP A 150 12.53 18.05 8.30
N ASP A 151 13.58 18.84 8.44
CA ASP A 151 14.26 19.53 7.34
C ASP A 151 15.01 18.55 6.40
N ASP A 152 15.29 17.32 6.83
CA ASP A 152 15.99 16.28 6.06
C ASP A 152 15.05 15.44 5.21
N ILE A 153 13.73 15.58 5.37
CA ILE A 153 12.75 14.86 4.55
C ILE A 153 12.79 15.37 3.11
N ILE A 154 12.83 14.43 2.16
CA ILE A 154 12.86 14.75 0.74
C ILE A 154 11.62 15.56 0.32
N PRO A 155 11.75 16.79 -0.18
CA PRO A 155 10.61 17.68 -0.42
C PRO A 155 9.54 17.15 -1.37
N ASN A 156 9.90 16.22 -2.27
CA ASN A 156 8.93 15.63 -3.19
C ASN A 156 7.98 14.65 -2.49
N THR A 157 8.39 14.04 -1.36
CA THR A 157 7.54 13.12 -0.60
C THR A 157 6.50 13.85 0.25
N THR A 158 6.78 15.10 0.63
CA THR A 158 5.88 15.87 1.52
C THR A 158 4.63 16.36 0.81
N LYS A 159 4.70 16.58 -0.51
CA LYS A 159 3.56 17.13 -1.29
C LYS A 159 2.32 16.25 -1.23
N ILE A 160 2.50 14.94 -1.22
CA ILE A 160 1.40 13.98 -1.17
C ILE A 160 0.82 13.83 0.24
N CYS A 161 1.47 14.41 1.22
CA CYS A 161 1.09 14.36 2.64
C CYS A 161 0.24 15.57 3.08
N MET A 162 -0.01 16.51 2.18
CA MET A 162 -0.63 17.80 2.50
C MET A 162 -1.88 18.10 1.68
N VAL A 163 -2.83 18.78 2.30
CA VAL A 163 -3.95 19.45 1.61
C VAL A 163 -3.88 20.94 1.94
N GLY A 164 -3.57 21.77 0.94
CA GLY A 164 -3.22 23.15 1.20
C GLY A 164 -1.95 23.27 2.04
N ASP A 165 -2.06 23.93 3.19
CA ASP A 165 -0.96 24.09 4.14
C ASP A 165 -1.02 23.07 5.30
N ASP A 166 -2.06 22.23 5.34
CA ASP A 166 -2.28 21.26 6.41
C ASP A 166 -1.65 19.91 6.10
N ILE A 167 -0.98 19.33 7.09
CA ILE A 167 -0.35 18.01 7.03
C ILE A 167 -1.32 16.96 7.58
N TYR A 168 -1.55 15.89 6.84
CA TYR A 168 -2.38 14.76 7.26
C TYR A 168 -1.60 13.46 7.38
N LEU A 169 -0.44 13.38 6.70
CA LEU A 169 0.37 12.17 6.62
C LEU A 169 1.84 12.51 6.84
N ALA A 170 2.61 11.56 7.36
CA ALA A 170 4.08 11.60 7.39
C ALA A 170 4.63 10.69 6.28
N PRO A 171 5.61 11.13 5.48
CA PRO A 171 6.14 10.34 4.35
C PRO A 171 7.14 9.29 4.87
N TYR A 172 6.65 8.11 5.16
CA TYR A 172 7.42 7.03 5.77
C TYR A 172 8.41 6.38 4.79
N PHE A 173 7.97 6.06 3.59
CA PHE A 173 8.78 5.32 2.63
C PHE A 173 8.64 5.91 1.24
N GLY A 174 9.66 6.66 0.81
CA GLY A 174 9.79 7.17 -0.55
C GLY A 174 10.23 6.05 -1.49
N ASN A 175 9.48 5.83 -2.57
CA ASN A 175 9.74 4.76 -3.52
C ASN A 175 9.73 5.30 -4.94
N VAL A 176 10.47 4.67 -5.83
CA VAL A 176 10.51 5.01 -7.27
C VAL A 176 10.44 3.73 -8.08
N THR A 177 9.74 3.76 -9.20
CA THR A 177 9.77 2.62 -10.11
C THR A 177 11.14 2.48 -10.75
N VAL A 178 11.55 1.24 -10.94
CA VAL A 178 12.82 0.86 -11.57
C VAL A 178 12.56 -0.22 -12.61
N MET A 179 13.50 -0.39 -13.53
CA MET A 179 13.51 -1.52 -14.44
C MET A 179 14.19 -2.70 -13.77
N LEU A 180 13.46 -3.77 -13.57
CA LEU A 180 13.98 -5.08 -13.18
C LEU A 180 14.45 -5.81 -14.45
N TYR A 181 15.57 -6.52 -14.41
CA TYR A 181 16.05 -7.27 -15.55
C TYR A 181 16.80 -8.54 -15.15
N ASN A 182 16.70 -9.55 -15.97
CA ASN A 182 17.54 -10.73 -15.87
C ASN A 182 18.80 -10.53 -16.73
N LYS A 183 19.96 -10.46 -16.09
CA LYS A 183 21.24 -10.16 -16.74
C LYS A 183 21.59 -11.17 -17.84
N ALA A 184 21.42 -12.47 -17.55
CA ALA A 184 21.76 -13.53 -18.50
C ALA A 184 20.90 -13.43 -19.78
N ASN A 185 19.60 -13.10 -19.64
CA ASN A 185 18.72 -12.92 -20.79
C ASN A 185 19.06 -11.68 -21.60
N VAL A 186 19.42 -10.56 -20.94
CA VAL A 186 19.88 -9.34 -21.62
C VAL A 186 21.13 -9.62 -22.42
N GLU A 187 22.11 -10.32 -21.83
CA GLU A 187 23.36 -10.71 -22.52
C GLU A 187 23.09 -11.69 -23.68
N ALA A 188 22.18 -12.66 -23.49
CA ALA A 188 21.78 -13.60 -24.54
C ALA A 188 21.04 -12.91 -25.71
N ALA A 189 20.34 -11.81 -25.43
CA ALA A 189 19.71 -10.95 -26.45
C ALA A 189 20.76 -10.09 -27.22
N GLY A 190 22.04 -10.14 -26.85
CA GLY A 190 23.12 -9.42 -27.48
C GLY A 190 23.36 -7.99 -26.96
N TYR A 191 22.81 -7.68 -25.79
CA TYR A 191 22.93 -6.39 -25.13
C TYR A 191 23.68 -6.52 -23.81
N LYS A 192 24.06 -5.39 -23.21
CA LYS A 192 24.50 -5.33 -21.83
C LYS A 192 23.52 -4.48 -21.04
N PRO A 193 23.28 -4.78 -19.75
CA PRO A 193 22.38 -3.99 -18.93
C PRO A 193 22.68 -2.50 -18.91
N GLU A 194 23.96 -2.12 -18.89
CA GLU A 194 24.41 -0.73 -18.89
C GLU A 194 24.14 0.02 -20.20
N ASP A 195 23.89 -0.68 -21.29
CA ASP A 195 23.57 -0.10 -22.60
C ASP A 195 22.08 0.21 -22.76
N ILE A 196 21.22 -0.23 -21.82
CA ILE A 196 19.78 0.04 -21.84
C ILE A 196 19.55 1.41 -21.17
N THR A 197 19.62 2.46 -21.97
CA THR A 197 19.55 3.86 -21.50
C THR A 197 18.33 4.62 -22.00
N THR A 198 17.59 4.05 -22.95
CA THR A 198 16.39 4.64 -23.53
C THR A 198 15.25 3.64 -23.57
N LEU A 199 14.02 4.14 -23.77
CA LEU A 199 12.84 3.29 -24.01
C LEU A 199 13.02 2.46 -25.29
N GLU A 200 13.72 2.97 -26.30
CA GLU A 200 14.02 2.23 -27.54
C GLU A 200 14.91 1.02 -27.24
N ASP A 201 15.98 1.19 -26.45
CA ASP A 201 16.86 0.09 -26.03
C ASP A 201 16.07 -0.98 -25.26
N MET A 202 15.22 -0.55 -24.30
CA MET A 202 14.35 -1.44 -23.54
C MET A 202 13.44 -2.28 -24.45
N LEU A 203 12.80 -1.64 -25.43
CA LEU A 203 11.91 -2.33 -26.38
C LEU A 203 12.69 -3.28 -27.29
N ASN A 204 13.90 -2.91 -27.74
CA ASN A 204 14.74 -3.75 -28.58
C ASN A 204 15.20 -5.01 -27.85
N VAL A 205 15.62 -4.89 -26.58
CA VAL A 205 15.96 -6.03 -25.71
C VAL A 205 14.74 -6.93 -25.51
N ALA A 206 13.57 -6.37 -25.24
CA ALA A 206 12.34 -7.13 -25.05
C ALA A 206 11.95 -7.90 -26.34
N LYS A 207 12.06 -7.26 -27.51
CA LYS A 207 11.79 -7.92 -28.81
C LYS A 207 12.78 -9.06 -29.08
N ALA A 208 14.08 -8.83 -28.88
CA ALA A 208 15.10 -9.86 -29.07
C ALA A 208 14.90 -11.07 -28.14
N SER A 209 14.52 -10.83 -26.89
CA SER A 209 14.19 -11.88 -25.94
C SER A 209 12.97 -12.71 -26.40
N LYS A 210 11.94 -12.03 -26.90
CA LYS A 210 10.75 -12.72 -27.46
C LYS A 210 11.12 -13.60 -28.65
N GLU A 211 11.98 -13.12 -29.54
CA GLU A 211 12.46 -13.91 -30.70
C GLU A 211 13.24 -15.15 -30.25
N ALA A 212 13.93 -15.08 -29.11
CA ALA A 212 14.60 -16.20 -28.46
C ALA A 212 13.64 -17.13 -27.68
N GLY A 213 12.34 -16.85 -27.66
CA GLY A 213 11.33 -17.67 -26.96
C GLY A 213 11.17 -17.39 -25.47
N ILE A 214 11.69 -16.26 -24.99
CA ILE A 214 11.59 -15.79 -23.59
C ILE A 214 10.58 -14.64 -23.54
N ASN A 215 9.81 -14.48 -22.45
CA ASN A 215 9.01 -13.28 -22.27
C ASN A 215 9.92 -12.05 -22.21
N GLY A 216 9.78 -11.16 -23.19
CA GLY A 216 10.60 -9.95 -23.26
C GLY A 216 10.28 -8.98 -22.12
N PHE A 217 9.01 -8.81 -21.82
CA PHE A 217 8.53 -7.94 -20.76
C PHE A 217 7.41 -8.58 -19.94
N ALA A 218 7.63 -8.74 -18.65
CA ALA A 218 6.59 -9.15 -17.70
C ALA A 218 5.93 -7.90 -17.11
N TYR A 219 4.61 -7.89 -17.07
CA TYR A 219 3.85 -6.74 -16.57
C TYR A 219 2.65 -7.16 -15.72
N ARG A 220 2.22 -6.25 -14.85
CA ARG A 220 1.02 -6.47 -14.03
C ARG A 220 -0.20 -6.22 -14.89
N GLY A 221 -0.91 -7.28 -15.25
CA GLY A 221 -2.03 -7.23 -16.18
C GLY A 221 -3.39 -6.98 -15.55
N ASP A 222 -3.45 -6.77 -14.25
CA ASP A 222 -4.69 -6.49 -13.53
C ASP A 222 -5.23 -5.11 -13.89
N THR A 223 -6.55 -5.00 -13.90
CA THR A 223 -7.20 -3.70 -14.10
C THR A 223 -7.04 -2.83 -12.85
N GLY A 224 -6.85 -1.53 -13.05
CA GLY A 224 -6.73 -0.55 -11.99
C GLY A 224 -5.29 -0.07 -11.78
N ASP A 225 -4.89 0.12 -10.54
CA ASP A 225 -3.67 0.80 -10.14
C ASP A 225 -2.38 0.15 -10.68
N ASN A 226 -2.32 -1.16 -10.65
CA ASN A 226 -1.12 -1.91 -11.03
C ASN A 226 -0.64 -1.66 -12.46
N ILE A 227 -1.53 -1.72 -13.45
CA ILE A 227 -1.15 -1.49 -14.85
C ILE A 227 -0.89 -0.01 -15.12
N VAL A 228 -1.52 0.88 -14.36
CA VAL A 228 -1.29 2.33 -14.45
C VAL A 228 0.12 2.65 -13.96
N SER A 229 0.54 2.12 -12.82
CA SER A 229 1.90 2.29 -12.28
C SER A 229 3.00 1.80 -13.23
N ASP A 230 2.75 0.72 -13.99
CA ASP A 230 3.71 0.26 -15.01
C ASP A 230 3.76 1.21 -16.23
N PHE A 231 2.67 1.92 -16.52
CA PHE A 231 2.57 2.84 -17.65
C PHE A 231 3.09 4.26 -17.34
N LEU A 232 2.90 4.77 -16.13
CA LEU A 232 3.22 6.17 -15.79
C LEU A 232 4.69 6.57 -16.05
N PRO A 233 5.72 5.75 -15.74
CA PRO A 233 7.10 6.09 -16.07
C PRO A 233 7.31 6.27 -17.56
N ILE A 234 6.63 5.47 -18.38
CA ILE A 234 6.70 5.54 -19.84
C ILE A 234 5.99 6.81 -20.35
N LEU A 235 4.86 7.18 -19.76
CA LEU A 235 4.15 8.41 -20.09
C LEU A 235 5.02 9.64 -19.80
N LEU A 236 5.62 9.68 -18.61
CA LEU A 236 6.56 10.74 -18.22
C LEU A 236 7.76 10.84 -19.17
N ALA A 237 8.34 9.69 -19.52
CA ALA A 237 9.47 9.63 -20.45
C ALA A 237 9.13 10.22 -21.83
N ASN A 238 7.86 10.15 -22.24
CA ASN A 238 7.35 10.76 -23.46
C ASN A 238 6.94 12.24 -23.26
N GLY A 239 7.14 12.81 -22.08
CA GLY A 239 6.79 14.20 -21.74
C GLY A 239 5.30 14.44 -21.57
N GLY A 240 4.53 13.37 -21.30
CA GLY A 240 3.10 13.41 -21.03
C GLY A 240 2.80 13.28 -19.54
N TRP A 241 1.56 13.59 -19.17
CA TRP A 241 0.98 13.32 -17.88
C TRP A 241 -0.51 13.04 -18.02
N VAL A 242 -1.19 12.63 -16.96
CA VAL A 242 -2.60 12.24 -16.98
C VAL A 242 -3.57 13.43 -17.00
N VAL A 243 -3.13 14.57 -16.42
CA VAL A 243 -3.87 15.84 -16.41
C VAL A 243 -2.93 17.00 -16.73
N ASP A 244 -3.48 18.13 -17.19
CA ASP A 244 -2.75 19.38 -17.34
C ASP A 244 -2.72 20.20 -16.02
N GLU A 245 -2.11 21.38 -16.04
CA GLU A 245 -2.00 22.30 -14.92
C GLU A 245 -3.36 22.77 -14.35
N ASN A 246 -4.45 22.60 -15.12
CA ASN A 246 -5.81 22.93 -14.73
C ASN A 246 -6.62 21.68 -14.36
N ASN A 247 -5.97 20.56 -14.07
CA ASN A 247 -6.57 19.26 -13.78
C ASN A 247 -7.46 18.69 -14.90
N LYS A 248 -7.24 19.14 -16.15
CA LYS A 248 -7.97 18.62 -17.29
C LYS A 248 -7.27 17.37 -17.85
N PRO A 249 -8.02 16.28 -18.11
CA PRO A 249 -7.45 15.05 -18.67
C PRO A 249 -6.69 15.27 -20.00
N THR A 250 -5.53 14.65 -20.14
CA THR A 250 -4.61 14.79 -21.27
C THR A 250 -4.47 13.50 -22.10
N VAL A 251 -5.40 12.55 -21.90
CA VAL A 251 -5.36 11.22 -22.57
C VAL A 251 -5.44 11.25 -24.11
N ASN A 252 -5.73 12.40 -24.68
CA ASN A 252 -5.82 12.61 -26.13
C ASN A 252 -4.67 13.45 -26.72
N THR A 253 -3.60 13.65 -25.94
CA THR A 253 -2.41 14.37 -26.43
C THR A 253 -1.52 13.47 -27.27
N PRO A 254 -0.65 14.06 -28.15
CA PRO A 254 0.34 13.29 -28.89
C PRO A 254 1.29 12.48 -28.00
N GLU A 255 1.73 13.07 -26.88
CA GLU A 255 2.62 12.44 -25.91
C GLU A 255 1.97 11.20 -25.27
N PHE A 256 0.70 11.30 -24.86
CA PHE A 256 -0.05 10.18 -24.32
C PHE A 256 -0.23 9.07 -25.35
N THR A 257 -0.58 9.44 -26.60
CA THR A 257 -0.73 8.50 -27.71
C THR A 257 0.58 7.78 -28.01
N GLN A 258 1.70 8.50 -28.03
CA GLN A 258 3.03 7.93 -28.26
C GLN A 258 3.42 6.95 -27.16
N ALA A 259 3.23 7.34 -25.89
CA ALA A 259 3.50 6.48 -24.74
C ALA A 259 2.65 5.21 -24.76
N MET A 260 1.35 5.34 -25.07
CA MET A 260 0.45 4.20 -25.16
C MET A 260 0.85 3.25 -26.29
N ASN A 261 1.19 3.75 -27.48
CA ASN A 261 1.64 2.91 -28.56
C ASN A 261 2.94 2.16 -28.20
N TYR A 262 3.89 2.85 -27.57
CA TYR A 262 5.11 2.21 -27.07
C TYR A 262 4.78 1.11 -26.05
N TYR A 263 3.92 1.41 -25.07
CA TYR A 263 3.55 0.44 -24.04
C TYR A 263 2.85 -0.79 -24.63
N LEU A 264 1.96 -0.61 -25.59
CA LEU A 264 1.31 -1.72 -26.30
C LEU A 264 2.32 -2.59 -27.07
N GLU A 265 3.35 -2.01 -27.66
CA GLU A 265 4.43 -2.78 -28.28
C GLU A 265 5.22 -3.55 -27.23
N LEU A 266 5.56 -2.91 -26.11
CA LEU A 266 6.35 -3.50 -25.03
C LEU A 266 5.63 -4.70 -24.40
N ILE A 267 4.37 -4.54 -23.96
CA ILE A 267 3.57 -5.63 -23.37
C ILE A 267 3.30 -6.73 -24.40
N GLY A 268 3.25 -6.41 -25.69
CA GLY A 268 3.18 -7.35 -26.79
C GLY A 268 4.37 -8.30 -26.89
N THR A 269 5.47 -8.03 -26.21
CA THR A 269 6.68 -8.89 -26.19
C THR A 269 6.63 -9.96 -25.11
N GLY A 270 5.70 -9.89 -24.16
CA GLY A 270 5.70 -10.79 -23.02
C GLY A 270 4.31 -11.14 -22.53
N ALA A 271 4.11 -11.23 -21.22
CA ALA A 271 2.90 -11.73 -20.60
C ALA A 271 2.47 -10.90 -19.37
N ALA A 272 1.14 -10.84 -19.19
CA ALA A 272 0.52 -10.34 -17.97
C ALA A 272 0.68 -11.36 -16.84
N MET A 273 1.01 -10.88 -15.66
CA MET A 273 1.27 -11.71 -14.47
C MET A 273 0.79 -11.00 -13.21
N SER A 274 0.67 -11.73 -12.10
CA SER A 274 0.57 -11.12 -10.77
C SER A 274 1.88 -10.44 -10.38
N LYS A 275 1.86 -9.56 -9.39
CA LYS A 275 3.08 -8.90 -8.88
C LYS A 275 4.18 -9.90 -8.49
N ASP A 276 3.80 -10.97 -7.79
CA ASP A 276 4.77 -11.95 -7.31
C ASP A 276 5.33 -12.81 -8.45
N ASP A 277 4.51 -13.13 -9.46
CA ASP A 277 4.96 -13.82 -10.66
C ASP A 277 5.86 -12.94 -11.55
N VAL A 278 5.61 -11.63 -11.63
CA VAL A 278 6.50 -10.68 -12.34
C VAL A 278 7.91 -10.76 -11.75
N THR A 279 8.05 -10.61 -10.44
CA THR A 279 9.34 -10.66 -9.76
C THR A 279 10.01 -12.02 -9.95
N ALA A 280 9.27 -13.11 -9.70
CA ALA A 280 9.79 -14.46 -9.85
C ALA A 280 10.20 -14.77 -11.30
N SER A 281 9.48 -14.24 -12.31
CA SER A 281 9.78 -14.50 -13.72
C SER A 281 11.09 -13.83 -14.18
N VAL A 282 11.38 -12.63 -13.68
CA VAL A 282 12.65 -11.96 -13.93
C VAL A 282 13.78 -12.65 -13.20
N ASP A 283 13.57 -13.03 -11.94
CA ASP A 283 14.59 -13.69 -11.12
C ASP A 283 15.00 -15.06 -11.70
N ASN A 284 14.04 -15.88 -12.11
CA ASN A 284 14.29 -17.22 -12.67
C ASN A 284 14.62 -17.22 -14.18
N GLY A 285 14.60 -16.08 -14.86
CA GLY A 285 14.90 -15.92 -16.27
C GLY A 285 13.79 -16.31 -17.24
N SER A 286 12.56 -16.56 -16.79
CA SER A 286 11.42 -16.80 -17.69
C SER A 286 10.88 -15.50 -18.31
N ALA A 287 11.26 -14.32 -17.76
CA ALA A 287 11.12 -13.02 -18.38
C ALA A 287 12.46 -12.27 -18.35
N THR A 288 12.64 -11.33 -19.28
CA THR A 288 13.88 -10.56 -19.38
C THR A 288 13.79 -9.24 -18.65
N LEU A 289 12.70 -8.51 -18.81
CA LEU A 289 12.50 -7.16 -18.27
C LEU A 289 11.14 -7.06 -17.56
N ALA A 290 11.07 -6.17 -16.57
CA ALA A 290 9.83 -5.69 -15.97
C ALA A 290 10.03 -4.27 -15.42
N ILE A 291 8.94 -3.51 -15.22
CA ILE A 291 8.93 -2.32 -14.38
C ILE A 291 8.39 -2.75 -13.02
N GLY A 292 9.02 -2.27 -11.97
CA GLY A 292 8.62 -2.61 -10.61
C GLY A 292 9.24 -1.68 -9.58
N TRP A 293 9.13 -2.06 -8.33
CA TRP A 293 9.60 -1.27 -7.19
C TRP A 293 10.84 -1.91 -6.58
N PRO A 294 11.84 -1.14 -6.10
CA PRO A 294 13.06 -1.69 -5.47
C PRO A 294 12.79 -2.71 -4.37
N GLY A 295 11.76 -2.46 -3.55
CA GLY A 295 11.38 -3.36 -2.45
C GLY A 295 10.85 -4.74 -2.88
N TRP A 296 10.62 -4.97 -4.17
CA TRP A 296 10.24 -6.29 -4.69
C TRP A 296 11.44 -7.20 -4.89
N TYR A 297 12.60 -6.59 -5.14
CA TYR A 297 13.82 -7.32 -5.42
C TYR A 297 14.59 -7.53 -4.12
N VAL A 298 14.65 -8.76 -3.65
CA VAL A 298 15.51 -9.17 -2.53
C VAL A 298 16.70 -9.93 -3.12
N PRO A 299 17.92 -9.35 -3.12
CA PRO A 299 19.09 -10.01 -3.65
C PRO A 299 19.35 -11.33 -2.91
N THR A 300 19.47 -12.42 -3.65
CA THR A 300 19.93 -13.71 -3.13
C THR A 300 21.24 -14.09 -3.82
N ALA A 301 21.94 -15.09 -3.27
CA ALA A 301 23.19 -15.57 -3.90
C ALA A 301 22.95 -16.10 -5.32
N ASP A 302 21.74 -16.61 -5.57
CA ASP A 302 21.36 -17.24 -6.84
C ASP A 302 20.51 -16.32 -7.73
N SER A 303 20.21 -15.08 -7.29
CA SER A 303 19.39 -14.13 -8.05
C SER A 303 20.15 -13.62 -9.26
N ALA A 304 19.54 -13.78 -10.43
CA ALA A 304 20.02 -13.22 -11.68
C ALA A 304 19.38 -11.85 -12.00
N ALA A 305 18.46 -11.37 -11.17
CA ALA A 305 17.80 -10.07 -11.34
C ALA A 305 18.60 -8.95 -10.66
N ASN A 306 18.60 -7.80 -11.29
CA ASN A 306 19.11 -6.55 -10.74
C ASN A 306 18.17 -5.42 -11.15
N TYR A 307 18.32 -4.22 -10.56
CA TYR A 307 17.58 -3.07 -11.02
C TYR A 307 18.47 -1.93 -11.48
N MET A 308 17.86 -1.12 -12.29
CA MET A 308 18.38 0.15 -12.73
C MET A 308 17.26 1.17 -12.73
N VAL A 309 17.62 2.45 -12.77
CA VAL A 309 16.64 3.52 -12.91
C VAL A 309 15.88 3.34 -14.22
N SER A 310 14.58 3.64 -14.22
CA SER A 310 13.76 3.58 -15.44
C SER A 310 14.40 4.34 -16.58
N PRO A 311 14.50 3.73 -17.78
CA PRO A 311 15.15 4.39 -18.91
C PRO A 311 14.32 5.57 -19.38
N SER A 312 15.01 6.62 -19.83
CA SER A 312 14.40 7.82 -20.39
C SER A 312 14.42 7.81 -21.91
N THR A 313 13.53 8.59 -22.54
CA THR A 313 13.69 8.99 -23.94
C THR A 313 14.38 10.34 -24.01
N ALA A 314 15.45 10.45 -24.80
CA ALA A 314 15.91 11.74 -25.29
C ALA A 314 15.00 12.17 -26.44
N LYS A 315 14.19 13.23 -26.25
CA LYS A 315 13.65 13.94 -27.43
C LYS A 315 14.78 14.69 -28.13
N ASP A 316 14.70 14.81 -29.45
CA ASP A 316 15.69 15.41 -30.32
C ASP A 316 16.51 16.55 -29.68
N GLY A 317 17.73 16.28 -29.28
CA GLY A 317 18.65 17.26 -28.70
C GLY A 317 18.39 17.63 -27.22
N ALA A 318 17.44 17.03 -26.55
CA ALA A 318 17.26 17.17 -25.10
C ALA A 318 18.27 16.27 -24.37
N GLU A 319 18.73 16.72 -23.21
CA GLU A 319 19.48 15.88 -22.28
C GLU A 319 18.61 14.70 -21.85
N ALA A 320 19.13 13.47 -21.98
CA ALA A 320 18.42 12.28 -21.50
C ALA A 320 18.27 12.36 -19.98
N TYR A 321 17.07 12.11 -19.49
CA TYR A 321 16.78 12.05 -18.06
C TYR A 321 15.99 10.80 -17.75
N ASN A 322 16.25 10.23 -16.60
CA ASN A 322 15.48 9.09 -16.13
C ASN A 322 14.13 9.56 -15.57
N THR A 323 13.10 8.81 -15.91
CA THR A 323 11.74 9.02 -15.41
C THR A 323 11.31 7.84 -14.57
N SER A 324 10.53 8.14 -13.57
CA SER A 324 10.01 7.14 -12.65
C SER A 324 8.69 7.62 -12.08
N GLU A 325 7.80 6.70 -11.79
CA GLU A 325 6.69 6.98 -10.90
C GLU A 325 7.24 7.10 -9.48
N TYR A 326 6.80 8.12 -8.79
CA TYR A 326 7.16 8.34 -7.40
C TYR A 326 6.02 7.83 -6.52
N GLY A 327 6.22 6.68 -5.90
CA GLY A 327 5.27 6.06 -4.98
C GLY A 327 5.70 6.31 -3.54
N THR A 328 4.86 6.92 -2.74
CA THR A 328 5.17 7.17 -1.33
C THR A 328 4.17 6.45 -0.44
N TRP A 329 4.66 5.54 0.38
CA TRP A 329 3.92 5.03 1.51
C TRP A 329 4.07 6.01 2.68
N THR A 330 2.98 6.31 3.31
CA THR A 330 2.87 7.31 4.36
C THR A 330 2.27 6.70 5.62
N ILE A 331 2.40 7.43 6.73
CA ILE A 331 1.77 7.06 8.01
C ILE A 331 0.84 8.18 8.42
N GLY A 332 -0.35 7.83 8.87
CA GLY A 332 -1.34 8.78 9.38
C GLY A 332 -2.01 8.28 10.65
N ILE A 333 -2.72 9.17 11.28
CA ILE A 333 -3.53 8.89 12.45
C ILE A 333 -4.99 8.95 12.03
N PRO A 334 -5.79 7.88 12.22
CA PRO A 334 -7.23 7.95 12.00
C PRO A 334 -7.88 9.05 12.84
N ALA A 335 -8.81 9.80 12.26
CA ALA A 335 -9.51 10.89 12.95
C ALA A 335 -10.30 10.44 14.19
N ASN A 336 -10.64 9.15 14.25
CA ASN A 336 -11.36 8.50 15.34
C ASN A 336 -10.46 7.61 16.22
N SER A 337 -9.13 7.78 16.15
CA SER A 337 -8.17 7.01 16.97
C SER A 337 -8.53 7.07 18.46
N PRO A 338 -8.49 5.94 19.19
CA PRO A 338 -8.70 5.92 20.64
C PRO A 338 -7.62 6.67 21.43
N HIS A 339 -6.37 6.72 20.92
CA HIS A 339 -5.21 7.27 21.62
C HIS A 339 -4.40 8.25 20.74
N PRO A 340 -5.01 9.36 20.24
CA PRO A 340 -4.40 10.21 19.22
C PRO A 340 -3.07 10.84 19.66
N ASP A 341 -2.93 11.21 20.94
CA ASP A 341 -1.68 11.81 21.45
C ASP A 341 -0.53 10.79 21.45
N LEU A 342 -0.78 9.56 21.92
CA LEU A 342 0.22 8.49 21.93
C LEU A 342 0.54 8.01 20.49
N ALA A 343 -0.46 8.01 19.61
CA ALA A 343 -0.26 7.73 18.19
C ALA A 343 0.64 8.78 17.51
N LEU A 344 0.52 10.05 17.89
CA LEU A 344 1.42 11.10 17.40
C LEU A 344 2.86 10.92 17.90
N GLU A 345 3.04 10.49 19.16
CA GLU A 345 4.37 10.17 19.69
C GLU A 345 4.97 8.98 18.95
N LEU A 346 4.18 7.95 18.68
CA LEU A 346 4.60 6.79 17.89
C LEU A 346 4.97 7.19 16.44
N LEU A 347 4.15 8.04 15.80
CA LEU A 347 4.43 8.54 14.46
C LEU A 347 5.77 9.28 14.43
N LYS A 348 6.00 10.20 15.37
CA LYS A 348 7.28 10.94 15.48
C LYS A 348 8.45 9.99 15.73
N TYR A 349 8.27 8.97 16.56
CA TYR A 349 9.29 7.97 16.83
C TYR A 349 9.66 7.18 15.57
N ILE A 350 8.66 6.71 14.81
CA ILE A 350 8.91 5.99 13.53
C ILE A 350 9.61 6.89 12.51
N MET A 351 9.33 8.18 12.53
CA MET A 351 9.94 9.17 11.61
C MET A 351 11.29 9.69 12.08
N ASP A 352 11.74 9.34 13.28
CA ASP A 352 13.05 9.75 13.80
C ASP A 352 14.17 9.16 12.93
N PRO A 353 15.13 9.97 12.46
CA PRO A 353 16.24 9.50 11.63
C PRO A 353 17.09 8.38 12.24
N GLU A 354 17.27 8.36 13.56
CA GLU A 354 18.03 7.31 14.24
C GLU A 354 17.26 6.00 14.24
N VAL A 355 15.93 6.03 14.36
CA VAL A 355 15.05 4.85 14.27
C VAL A 355 14.99 4.32 12.85
N GLN A 356 14.94 5.20 11.85
CA GLN A 356 14.90 4.79 10.44
C GLN A 356 16.23 4.21 9.93
N LEU A 357 17.35 4.51 10.59
CA LEU A 357 18.68 4.01 10.22
C LEU A 357 19.08 2.73 10.97
N ALA A 358 18.35 2.34 12.01
CA ALA A 358 18.65 1.16 12.82
C ALA A 358 18.13 -0.13 12.18
#